data_5459478009cc6acaacc7ddc0400f4a83
#
_entry.id   5459478009cc6acaacc7ddc0400f4a83
#
_cell.length_a   1.000
_cell.length_b   1.000
_cell.length_c   1.000
_cell.angle_alpha   90.00
_cell.angle_beta   90.00
_cell.angle_gamma   90.00
#
_symmetry.space_group_name_H-M   'P 1'
#
loop_
_entity.id
_entity.type
_entity.pdbx_description
1 polymer ?
#
loop_
_entity_poly.entity_id
_entity_poly.type
_entity_poly.pdbx_seq_one_letter_code
_entity_poly.pdbx_strand_id
1 'polypeptide(L)'
;MRVIIHTGKGGVGKTTLSAATALGAAAHGHRVFLLSTDPAHSLGDAFGRPIGARPTAVAPGVVAQEVSVLDEIERSWSEIQSWLARLLRAGADELVAEELLVVPGLEELVALRAVREVEALGDFDVCVVDCAPTGATLRMLRFPDALQVFMERFFDLERRVARLARPLVDGVGLRGLIPGDEVFAAFERLYRDVDDVRQILLDGDRTTARLVTNAARVVVDETRRSFAYLCLYGVATDAVIVNRLLPEPARTGWFARWAEREREELAAIEAAFPIPMLRARLAASERIGEDALRALAGEVYGETDPAAVLHQGRPLRWRRVGASALLEIDLPGASKEEIEVAVHGEDLHLRVRDALRRIALPSSIAGRRLRGATLRRGTLEVRFTHDP
;
A
#
# COMPACT_ATOMS: atom_id res chain seq x y z
N MET A 1 7.02 5.24 15.84
CA MET A 1 6.39 3.90 15.79
C MET A 1 6.89 3.14 14.55
N ARG A 2 7.21 1.86 14.63
CA ARG A 2 7.54 0.99 13.50
C ARG A 2 6.24 0.50 12.82
N VAL A 3 6.15 0.52 11.49
CA VAL A 3 4.98 0.03 10.74
C VAL A 3 5.39 -1.12 9.83
N ILE A 4 4.69 -2.26 9.94
CA ILE A 4 4.95 -3.47 9.14
C ILE A 4 3.68 -3.82 8.39
N ILE A 5 3.72 -3.78 7.07
CA ILE A 5 2.57 -4.01 6.21
C ILE A 5 2.66 -5.39 5.59
N HIS A 6 1.71 -6.27 5.87
CA HIS A 6 1.59 -7.54 5.15
C HIS A 6 0.67 -7.37 3.95
N THR A 7 1.17 -7.71 2.78
CA THR A 7 0.40 -7.68 1.53
C THR A 7 0.68 -8.91 0.67
N GLY A 8 -0.22 -9.25 -0.21
CA GLY A 8 -0.12 -10.43 -1.07
C GLY A 8 -1.49 -10.85 -1.60
N LYS A 9 -1.52 -11.86 -2.45
CA LYS A 9 -2.75 -12.40 -3.05
C LYS A 9 -3.77 -12.82 -2.00
N GLY A 10 -5.06 -12.84 -2.38
CA GLY A 10 -6.10 -13.41 -1.53
C GLY A 10 -5.82 -14.90 -1.20
N GLY A 11 -6.05 -15.29 0.05
CA GLY A 11 -5.94 -16.67 0.51
C GLY A 11 -4.52 -17.19 0.79
N VAL A 12 -3.46 -16.38 0.70
CA VAL A 12 -2.09 -16.84 1.00
C VAL A 12 -1.74 -16.88 2.50
N GLY A 13 -2.63 -16.38 3.38
CA GLY A 13 -2.45 -16.39 4.84
C GLY A 13 -1.87 -15.10 5.41
N LYS A 14 -2.14 -13.96 4.80
CA LYS A 14 -1.73 -12.63 5.30
C LYS A 14 -2.12 -12.41 6.75
N THR A 15 -3.41 -12.54 7.06
CA THR A 15 -3.99 -12.32 8.39
C THR A 15 -3.31 -13.18 9.45
N THR A 16 -3.13 -14.48 9.17
CA THR A 16 -2.47 -15.40 10.09
C THR A 16 -1.02 -15.00 10.35
N LEU A 17 -0.29 -14.56 9.29
CA LEU A 17 1.10 -14.11 9.42
C LEU A 17 1.21 -12.73 10.06
N SER A 18 0.24 -11.83 9.85
CA SER A 18 0.16 -10.54 10.53
C SER A 18 -0.03 -10.74 12.04
N ALA A 19 -0.97 -11.61 12.43
CA ALA A 19 -1.21 -11.97 13.82
C ALA A 19 0.03 -12.64 14.47
N ALA A 20 0.68 -13.56 13.76
CA ALA A 20 1.93 -14.18 14.23
C ALA A 20 3.05 -13.15 14.39
N THR A 21 3.21 -12.22 13.45
CA THR A 21 4.20 -11.13 13.52
C THR A 21 3.96 -10.26 14.74
N ALA A 22 2.70 -9.87 15.00
CA ALA A 22 2.34 -9.08 16.15
C ALA A 22 2.65 -9.78 17.48
N LEU A 23 2.30 -11.05 17.60
CA LEU A 23 2.60 -11.85 18.81
C LEU A 23 4.10 -12.09 18.98
N GLY A 24 4.83 -12.30 17.89
CA GLY A 24 6.29 -12.42 17.90
C GLY A 24 6.97 -11.12 18.37
N ALA A 25 6.56 -9.96 17.85
CA ALA A 25 7.07 -8.67 18.28
C ALA A 25 6.77 -8.39 19.76
N ALA A 26 5.56 -8.73 20.22
CA ALA A 26 5.21 -8.60 21.63
C ALA A 26 6.05 -9.51 22.54
N ALA A 27 6.43 -10.70 22.08
CA ALA A 27 7.33 -11.59 22.79
C ALA A 27 8.76 -11.01 22.93
N HIS A 28 9.16 -10.08 22.06
CA HIS A 28 10.40 -9.31 22.15
C HIS A 28 10.27 -8.02 22.99
N GLY A 29 9.12 -7.82 23.66
CA GLY A 29 8.89 -6.72 24.59
C GLY A 29 8.27 -5.46 23.98
N HIS A 30 7.87 -5.48 22.71
CA HIS A 30 7.21 -4.35 22.06
C HIS A 30 5.72 -4.27 22.44
N ARG A 31 5.19 -3.05 22.53
CA ARG A 31 3.76 -2.78 22.59
C ARG A 31 3.26 -2.71 21.14
N VAL A 32 2.39 -3.65 20.78
CA VAL A 32 1.99 -3.86 19.38
C VAL A 32 0.53 -3.53 19.16
N PHE A 33 0.26 -2.75 18.11
CA PHE A 33 -1.07 -2.59 17.55
C PHE A 33 -1.18 -3.40 16.25
N LEU A 34 -2.16 -4.29 16.19
CA LEU A 34 -2.47 -5.09 15.01
C LEU A 34 -3.74 -4.55 14.35
N LEU A 35 -3.59 -3.99 13.17
CA LEU A 35 -4.65 -3.35 12.40
C LEU A 35 -5.02 -4.20 11.19
N SER A 36 -6.27 -4.63 11.05
CA SER A 36 -6.77 -5.22 9.81
C SER A 36 -7.57 -4.23 9.01
N THR A 37 -7.23 -4.13 7.73
CA THR A 37 -7.93 -3.33 6.72
C THR A 37 -8.60 -4.22 5.67
N ASP A 38 -8.62 -5.53 5.90
CA ASP A 38 -9.27 -6.49 5.02
C ASP A 38 -10.78 -6.52 5.32
N PRO A 39 -11.65 -6.19 4.35
CA PRO A 39 -13.10 -6.21 4.54
C PRO A 39 -13.66 -7.60 4.85
N ALA A 40 -12.87 -8.66 4.71
CA ALA A 40 -13.28 -10.01 5.09
C ALA A 40 -13.35 -10.23 6.61
N HIS A 41 -12.85 -9.28 7.43
CA HIS A 41 -12.89 -9.35 8.89
C HIS A 41 -12.37 -10.69 9.47
N SER A 42 -11.24 -11.17 8.92
CA SER A 42 -10.68 -12.49 9.22
C SER A 42 -9.73 -12.52 10.43
N LEU A 43 -9.51 -11.37 11.08
CA LEU A 43 -8.60 -11.30 12.23
C LEU A 43 -9.19 -11.98 13.46
N GLY A 44 -10.49 -11.80 13.69
CA GLY A 44 -11.22 -12.52 14.74
C GLY A 44 -11.13 -14.02 14.58
N ASP A 45 -11.23 -14.54 13.35
CA ASP A 45 -11.09 -15.97 13.04
C ASP A 45 -9.69 -16.48 13.37
N ALA A 46 -8.64 -15.71 13.05
CA ALA A 46 -7.25 -16.08 13.35
C ALA A 46 -6.99 -16.21 14.86
N PHE A 47 -7.61 -15.35 15.69
CA PHE A 47 -7.49 -15.42 17.15
C PHE A 47 -8.53 -16.36 17.80
N GLY A 48 -9.53 -16.85 17.06
CA GLY A 48 -10.62 -17.69 17.61
C GLY A 48 -11.54 -16.93 18.55
N ARG A 49 -11.66 -15.60 18.40
CA ARG A 49 -12.53 -14.75 19.21
C ARG A 49 -12.95 -13.48 18.44
N PRO A 50 -14.09 -12.87 18.76
CA PRO A 50 -14.55 -11.68 18.07
C PRO A 50 -13.56 -10.51 18.28
N ILE A 51 -13.19 -9.88 17.17
CA ILE A 51 -12.46 -8.61 17.11
C ILE A 51 -13.30 -7.70 16.21
N GLY A 52 -13.44 -6.45 16.55
CA GLY A 52 -14.29 -5.53 15.79
C GLY A 52 -13.63 -4.16 15.60
N ALA A 53 -14.47 -3.17 15.30
CA ALA A 53 -14.04 -1.80 15.01
C ALA A 53 -13.46 -1.05 16.23
N ARG A 54 -13.51 -1.61 17.43
CA ARG A 54 -12.88 -1.03 18.62
C ARG A 54 -11.60 -1.77 18.98
N PRO A 55 -10.54 -1.04 19.37
CA PRO A 55 -9.32 -1.66 19.88
C PRO A 55 -9.60 -2.67 20.98
N THR A 56 -9.13 -3.89 20.81
CA THR A 56 -9.38 -5.03 21.71
C THR A 56 -8.04 -5.67 22.10
N ALA A 57 -7.76 -5.82 23.38
CA ALA A 57 -6.60 -6.57 23.84
C ALA A 57 -6.75 -8.05 23.49
N VAL A 58 -5.84 -8.59 22.66
CA VAL A 58 -5.90 -9.97 22.16
C VAL A 58 -4.85 -10.88 22.80
N ALA A 59 -3.76 -10.32 23.29
CA ALA A 59 -2.72 -11.01 24.04
C ALA A 59 -1.95 -9.99 24.89
N PRO A 60 -1.12 -10.42 25.86
CA PRO A 60 -0.22 -9.52 26.55
C PRO A 60 0.65 -8.74 25.56
N GLY A 61 0.58 -7.41 25.62
CA GLY A 61 1.31 -6.51 24.72
C GLY A 61 0.72 -6.34 23.33
N VAL A 62 -0.41 -6.96 22.99
CA VAL A 62 -1.06 -6.85 21.66
C VAL A 62 -2.49 -6.37 21.76
N VAL A 63 -2.77 -5.25 21.10
CA VAL A 63 -4.12 -4.73 20.85
C VAL A 63 -4.45 -4.91 19.37
N ALA A 64 -5.62 -5.39 19.05
CA ALA A 64 -6.07 -5.64 17.68
C ALA A 64 -7.36 -4.87 17.36
N GLN A 65 -7.51 -4.47 16.09
CA GLN A 65 -8.70 -3.79 15.59
C GLN A 65 -8.93 -4.16 14.11
N GLU A 66 -10.19 -4.36 13.75
CA GLU A 66 -10.66 -4.45 12.37
C GLU A 66 -11.31 -3.11 11.99
N VAL A 67 -10.78 -2.43 10.98
CA VAL A 67 -11.33 -1.14 10.57
C VAL A 67 -12.57 -1.35 9.73
N SER A 68 -13.69 -0.76 10.15
CA SER A 68 -14.87 -0.63 9.31
C SER A 68 -14.66 0.55 8.35
N VAL A 69 -14.36 0.21 7.13
CA VAL A 69 -14.16 1.21 6.05
C VAL A 69 -15.41 2.06 5.85
N LEU A 70 -16.60 1.46 5.94
CA LEU A 70 -17.87 2.19 5.78
C LEU A 70 -18.06 3.24 6.87
N ASP A 71 -17.85 2.88 8.13
CA ASP A 71 -18.00 3.82 9.26
C ASP A 71 -17.00 4.99 9.17
N GLU A 72 -15.83 4.72 8.63
CA GLU A 72 -14.78 5.73 8.51
C GLU A 72 -15.02 6.65 7.30
N ILE A 73 -15.54 6.12 6.20
CA ILE A 73 -16.00 6.93 5.06
C ILE A 73 -17.14 7.84 5.49
N GLU A 74 -18.12 7.36 6.22
CA GLU A 74 -19.23 8.18 6.73
C GLU A 74 -18.72 9.32 7.60
N ARG A 75 -17.75 9.08 8.48
CA ARG A 75 -17.17 10.11 9.34
C ARG A 75 -16.36 11.17 8.62
N SER A 76 -15.61 10.78 7.61
CA SER A 76 -14.61 11.66 6.99
C SER A 76 -15.10 12.32 5.69
N TRP A 77 -16.14 11.76 5.05
CA TRP A 77 -16.55 12.11 3.67
C TRP A 77 -17.97 12.58 3.52
N SER A 78 -18.76 12.58 4.57
CA SER A 78 -20.19 12.95 4.49
C SER A 78 -20.44 14.29 3.80
N GLU A 79 -19.57 15.29 4.01
CA GLU A 79 -19.67 16.62 3.40
C GLU A 79 -19.38 16.56 1.88
N ILE A 80 -18.34 15.83 1.48
CA ILE A 80 -17.95 15.67 0.08
C ILE A 80 -18.97 14.81 -0.67
N GLN A 81 -19.41 13.69 -0.08
CA GLN A 81 -20.46 12.84 -0.63
C GLN A 81 -21.76 13.59 -0.83
N SER A 82 -22.19 14.36 0.16
CA SER A 82 -23.40 15.17 0.10
C SER A 82 -23.34 16.22 -1.02
N TRP A 83 -22.17 16.80 -1.26
CA TRP A 83 -21.97 17.76 -2.35
C TRP A 83 -21.95 17.05 -3.71
N LEU A 84 -21.18 15.95 -3.85
CA LEU A 84 -21.16 15.15 -5.09
C LEU A 84 -22.54 14.62 -5.45
N ALA A 85 -23.32 14.13 -4.49
CA ALA A 85 -24.69 13.70 -4.69
C ALA A 85 -25.59 14.82 -5.20
N ARG A 86 -25.44 16.07 -4.69
CA ARG A 86 -26.18 17.24 -5.22
C ARG A 86 -25.76 17.58 -6.64
N LEU A 87 -24.47 17.54 -6.94
CA LEU A 87 -23.94 17.82 -8.27
C LEU A 87 -24.46 16.82 -9.32
N LEU A 88 -24.51 15.55 -8.97
CA LEU A 88 -24.94 14.46 -9.84
C LEU A 88 -26.47 14.46 -10.03
N ARG A 89 -27.26 14.77 -9.01
CA ARG A 89 -28.73 14.93 -9.10
C ARG A 89 -29.13 16.09 -9.98
N ALA A 90 -28.28 17.09 -10.16
CA ALA A 90 -28.54 18.22 -11.04
C ALA A 90 -28.31 17.90 -12.52
N GLY A 91 -27.68 16.77 -12.88
CA GLY A 91 -27.35 16.44 -14.27
C GLY A 91 -27.26 14.96 -14.64
N ALA A 92 -27.49 14.00 -13.74
CA ALA A 92 -27.38 12.57 -14.03
C ALA A 92 -28.48 11.73 -13.34
N ASP A 93 -28.75 10.53 -13.90
CA ASP A 93 -29.65 9.55 -13.31
C ASP A 93 -29.18 9.13 -11.88
N GLU A 94 -30.14 8.98 -10.97
CA GLU A 94 -29.91 8.72 -9.54
C GLU A 94 -29.09 7.44 -9.28
N LEU A 95 -29.21 6.41 -10.12
CA LEU A 95 -28.43 5.17 -10.05
C LEU A 95 -26.94 5.38 -10.38
N VAL A 96 -26.65 6.24 -11.37
CA VAL A 96 -25.26 6.57 -11.75
C VAL A 96 -24.58 7.43 -10.68
N ALA A 97 -25.36 8.20 -9.94
CA ALA A 97 -24.87 9.04 -8.87
C ALA A 97 -24.33 8.21 -7.66
N GLU A 98 -25.02 7.12 -7.32
CA GLU A 98 -24.60 6.24 -6.23
C GLU A 98 -23.35 5.43 -6.58
N GLU A 99 -23.20 4.95 -7.81
CA GLU A 99 -22.01 4.24 -8.26
C GLU A 99 -20.75 5.12 -8.36
N LEU A 100 -20.91 6.41 -8.70
CA LEU A 100 -19.80 7.36 -8.78
C LEU A 100 -19.32 7.86 -7.40
N LEU A 101 -20.10 7.63 -6.34
CA LEU A 101 -19.73 7.95 -4.97
C LEU A 101 -18.69 6.96 -4.39
N VAL A 102 -18.50 5.81 -5.00
CA VAL A 102 -17.47 4.84 -4.63
C VAL A 102 -16.19 5.18 -5.39
N VAL A 103 -15.31 5.96 -4.79
CA VAL A 103 -13.98 6.25 -5.36
C VAL A 103 -13.07 5.06 -5.12
N PRO A 104 -12.65 4.31 -6.15
CA PRO A 104 -11.78 3.15 -5.96
C PRO A 104 -10.44 3.56 -5.32
N GLY A 105 -10.05 2.88 -4.26
CA GLY A 105 -8.81 3.19 -3.52
C GLY A 105 -9.01 4.06 -2.29
N LEU A 106 -10.21 4.59 -2.09
CA LEU A 106 -10.57 5.37 -0.92
C LEU A 106 -10.65 4.51 0.33
N GLU A 107 -11.25 3.33 0.21
CA GLU A 107 -11.39 2.38 1.29
C GLU A 107 -10.05 2.05 1.94
N GLU A 108 -9.06 1.77 1.10
CA GLU A 108 -7.72 1.42 1.56
C GLU A 108 -6.98 2.61 2.17
N LEU A 109 -7.28 3.80 1.69
CA LEU A 109 -6.67 5.02 2.20
C LEU A 109 -7.23 5.41 3.57
N VAL A 110 -8.52 5.29 3.72
CA VAL A 110 -9.22 5.49 5.00
C VAL A 110 -8.71 4.49 6.04
N ALA A 111 -8.51 3.24 5.63
CA ALA A 111 -7.96 2.21 6.50
C ALA A 111 -6.54 2.55 6.99
N LEU A 112 -5.72 3.19 6.17
CA LEU A 112 -4.38 3.62 6.57
C LEU A 112 -4.36 4.89 7.42
N ARG A 113 -5.41 5.70 7.37
CA ARG A 113 -5.59 6.79 8.33
C ARG A 113 -5.58 6.27 9.77
N ALA A 114 -6.12 5.06 10.00
CA ALA A 114 -6.06 4.41 11.30
C ALA A 114 -4.62 4.20 11.80
N VAL A 115 -3.63 3.98 10.92
CA VAL A 115 -2.21 3.92 11.30
C VAL A 115 -1.73 5.24 11.90
N ARG A 116 -2.14 6.37 11.31
CA ARG A 116 -1.82 7.71 11.85
C ARG A 116 -2.50 7.94 13.20
N GLU A 117 -3.73 7.50 13.36
CA GLU A 117 -4.46 7.61 14.63
C GLU A 117 -3.76 6.79 15.73
N VAL A 118 -3.32 5.57 15.42
CA VAL A 118 -2.52 4.72 16.32
C VAL A 118 -1.18 5.40 16.66
N GLU A 119 -0.51 6.03 15.71
CA GLU A 119 0.73 6.78 15.95
C GLU A 119 0.49 7.98 16.88
N ALA A 120 -0.61 8.69 16.70
CA ALA A 120 -0.95 9.85 17.52
C ALA A 120 -1.25 9.49 18.98
N LEU A 121 -1.67 8.25 19.28
CA LEU A 121 -1.84 7.76 20.64
C LEU A 121 -0.51 7.70 21.41
N GLY A 122 0.61 7.41 20.73
CA GLY A 122 1.94 7.33 21.36
C GLY A 122 2.15 6.10 22.27
N ASP A 123 1.18 5.20 22.34
CA ASP A 123 1.18 4.07 23.26
C ASP A 123 1.83 2.81 22.69
N PHE A 124 2.13 2.77 21.39
CA PHE A 124 2.59 1.60 20.67
C PHE A 124 3.96 1.80 20.03
N ASP A 125 4.80 0.78 20.12
CA ASP A 125 6.13 0.76 19.53
C ASP A 125 6.07 0.26 18.08
N VAL A 126 5.15 -0.68 17.80
CA VAL A 126 4.97 -1.35 16.49
C VAL A 126 3.49 -1.35 16.10
N CYS A 127 3.22 -1.04 14.84
CA CYS A 127 1.94 -1.25 14.20
C CYS A 127 2.10 -2.29 13.09
N VAL A 128 1.42 -3.43 13.22
CA VAL A 128 1.34 -4.45 12.16
C VAL A 128 0.03 -4.26 11.41
N VAL A 129 0.11 -4.09 10.08
CA VAL A 129 -1.05 -3.85 9.23
C VAL A 129 -1.31 -5.07 8.35
N ASP A 130 -2.45 -5.70 8.55
CA ASP A 130 -2.99 -6.74 7.67
C ASP A 130 -3.78 -6.07 6.56
N CYS A 131 -3.15 -5.97 5.38
CA CYS A 131 -3.76 -5.29 4.25
C CYS A 131 -4.68 -6.22 3.43
N ALA A 132 -5.73 -5.63 2.87
CA ALA A 132 -6.51 -6.22 1.81
C ALA A 132 -5.62 -6.76 0.65
N PRO A 133 -6.15 -7.61 -0.26
CA PRO A 133 -5.37 -8.19 -1.35
C PRO A 133 -4.63 -7.14 -2.19
N THR A 134 -3.52 -7.53 -2.81
CA THR A 134 -2.54 -6.68 -3.51
C THR A 134 -3.13 -5.60 -4.43
N GLY A 135 -4.23 -5.90 -5.11
CA GLY A 135 -4.88 -4.92 -6.00
C GLY A 135 -5.41 -3.69 -5.26
N ALA A 136 -5.91 -3.87 -4.04
CA ALA A 136 -6.38 -2.82 -3.15
C ALA A 136 -5.20 -1.96 -2.65
N THR A 137 -4.15 -2.59 -2.12
CA THR A 137 -2.93 -1.90 -1.68
C THR A 137 -2.32 -1.04 -2.80
N LEU A 138 -2.33 -1.52 -4.05
CA LEU A 138 -1.81 -0.76 -5.19
C LEU A 138 -2.71 0.42 -5.57
N ARG A 139 -4.04 0.28 -5.50
CA ARG A 139 -4.97 1.41 -5.71
C ARG A 139 -4.73 2.52 -4.71
N MET A 140 -4.54 2.16 -3.44
CA MET A 140 -4.17 3.08 -2.38
C MET A 140 -2.91 3.89 -2.68
N LEU A 141 -1.83 3.24 -3.16
CA LEU A 141 -0.58 3.92 -3.50
C LEU A 141 -0.73 4.88 -4.71
N ARG A 142 -1.71 4.65 -5.58
CA ARG A 142 -2.03 5.51 -6.73
C ARG A 142 -2.95 6.67 -6.39
N PHE A 143 -3.72 6.55 -5.32
CA PHE A 143 -4.76 7.52 -4.95
C PHE A 143 -4.22 8.93 -4.70
N PRO A 144 -3.08 9.14 -3.99
CA PRO A 144 -2.52 10.48 -3.79
C PRO A 144 -2.24 11.22 -5.09
N ASP A 145 -1.66 10.53 -6.08
CA ASP A 145 -1.35 11.12 -7.39
C ASP A 145 -2.64 11.46 -8.16
N ALA A 146 -3.67 10.60 -8.08
CA ALA A 146 -4.97 10.84 -8.69
C ALA A 146 -5.71 12.02 -8.02
N LEU A 147 -5.69 12.08 -6.69
CA LEU A 147 -6.30 13.16 -5.93
C LEU A 147 -5.60 14.51 -6.23
N GLN A 148 -4.27 14.53 -6.31
CA GLN A 148 -3.54 15.74 -6.66
C GLN A 148 -3.96 16.28 -8.03
N VAL A 149 -4.04 15.42 -9.07
CA VAL A 149 -4.48 15.82 -10.42
C VAL A 149 -5.93 16.33 -10.40
N PHE A 150 -6.80 15.68 -9.62
CA PHE A 150 -8.18 16.13 -9.44
C PHE A 150 -8.25 17.51 -8.78
N MET A 151 -7.49 17.72 -7.71
CA MET A 151 -7.45 18.99 -6.98
C MET A 151 -6.90 20.14 -7.84
N GLU A 152 -5.80 19.91 -8.58
CA GLU A 152 -5.25 20.90 -9.51
C GLU A 152 -6.28 21.35 -10.54
N ARG A 153 -6.98 20.40 -11.17
CA ARG A 153 -8.04 20.71 -12.16
C ARG A 153 -9.26 21.37 -11.54
N PHE A 154 -9.62 20.94 -10.34
CA PHE A 154 -10.78 21.45 -9.62
C PHE A 154 -10.56 22.92 -9.17
N PHE A 155 -9.42 23.24 -8.61
CA PHE A 155 -9.04 24.62 -8.23
C PHE A 155 -8.87 25.53 -9.44
N ASP A 156 -8.36 25.03 -10.57
CA ASP A 156 -8.28 25.81 -11.80
C ASP A 156 -9.67 26.11 -12.39
N LEU A 157 -10.59 25.15 -12.32
CA LEU A 157 -11.98 25.34 -12.74
C LEU A 157 -12.68 26.37 -11.84
N GLU A 158 -12.50 26.27 -10.51
CA GLU A 158 -13.07 27.21 -9.56
C GLU A 158 -12.57 28.65 -9.79
N ARG A 159 -11.27 28.84 -9.98
CA ARG A 159 -10.70 30.17 -10.28
C ARG A 159 -11.24 30.76 -11.58
N ARG A 160 -11.57 29.93 -12.55
CA ARG A 160 -12.19 30.38 -13.83
C ARG A 160 -13.67 30.68 -13.64
N VAL A 161 -14.42 29.81 -12.96
CA VAL A 161 -15.85 29.98 -12.70
C VAL A 161 -16.12 31.13 -11.75
N ALA A 162 -15.34 31.26 -10.67
CA ALA A 162 -15.47 32.37 -9.73
C ALA A 162 -15.23 33.73 -10.36
N ARG A 163 -14.34 33.84 -11.35
CA ARG A 163 -14.08 35.09 -12.11
C ARG A 163 -15.19 35.44 -13.11
N LEU A 164 -15.82 34.42 -13.72
CA LEU A 164 -16.78 34.63 -14.81
C LEU A 164 -18.24 34.57 -14.35
N ALA A 165 -18.58 33.83 -13.32
CA ALA A 165 -19.96 33.47 -12.98
C ALA A 165 -20.49 34.16 -11.70
N ARG A 166 -19.67 34.74 -10.82
CA ARG A 166 -20.16 35.44 -9.62
C ARG A 166 -21.30 36.44 -9.89
N PRO A 167 -21.29 37.25 -10.95
CA PRO A 167 -22.40 38.15 -11.24
C PRO A 167 -23.62 37.48 -11.90
N LEU A 168 -23.48 36.27 -12.47
CA LEU A 168 -24.55 35.58 -13.22
C LEU A 168 -25.25 34.48 -12.40
N VAL A 169 -24.61 33.92 -11.40
CA VAL A 169 -25.10 32.77 -10.60
C VAL A 169 -26.17 33.18 -9.58
N ASP A 170 -26.18 34.45 -9.15
CA ASP A 170 -27.19 34.97 -8.21
C ASP A 170 -28.61 35.02 -8.79
N GLY A 171 -28.76 34.89 -10.13
CA GLY A 171 -30.03 34.96 -10.87
C GLY A 171 -30.63 33.64 -11.38
N VAL A 172 -29.87 32.53 -11.41
CA VAL A 172 -30.27 31.32 -12.16
C VAL A 172 -30.08 30.06 -11.31
N GLY A 173 -30.68 29.91 -10.16
CA GLY A 173 -30.84 28.59 -9.46
C GLY A 173 -29.65 27.63 -9.32
N LEU A 174 -28.45 28.04 -9.73
CA LEU A 174 -27.23 27.23 -9.78
C LEU A 174 -26.39 27.31 -8.49
N ARG A 175 -26.93 27.91 -7.41
CA ARG A 175 -26.25 28.07 -6.11
C ARG A 175 -25.80 26.75 -5.47
N GLY A 176 -26.41 25.62 -5.84
CA GLY A 176 -26.04 24.29 -5.30
C GLY A 176 -24.90 23.57 -6.03
N LEU A 177 -24.46 24.08 -7.21
CA LEU A 177 -23.44 23.44 -8.05
C LEU A 177 -22.02 23.92 -7.74
N ILE A 178 -21.86 25.11 -7.13
CA ILE A 178 -20.57 25.61 -6.70
C ILE A 178 -20.32 25.06 -5.27
N PRO A 179 -19.18 24.39 -5.02
CA PRO A 179 -18.85 23.92 -3.67
C PRO A 179 -18.75 25.11 -2.72
N GLY A 180 -19.36 24.99 -1.55
CA GLY A 180 -19.16 25.96 -0.47
C GLY A 180 -17.80 25.80 0.21
N ASP A 181 -17.41 26.78 1.00
CA ASP A 181 -16.14 26.78 1.75
C ASP A 181 -15.97 25.52 2.63
N GLU A 182 -17.07 24.95 3.12
CA GLU A 182 -17.08 23.69 3.90
C GLU A 182 -16.59 22.51 3.09
N VAL A 183 -16.99 22.38 1.82
CA VAL A 183 -16.57 21.31 0.91
C VAL A 183 -15.10 21.46 0.55
N PHE A 184 -14.64 22.70 0.33
CA PHE A 184 -13.21 22.98 0.10
C PHE A 184 -12.36 22.59 1.32
N ALA A 185 -12.79 22.97 2.51
CA ALA A 185 -12.11 22.60 3.74
C ALA A 185 -12.09 21.06 3.95
N ALA A 186 -13.15 20.36 3.54
CA ALA A 186 -13.20 18.90 3.60
C ALA A 186 -12.20 18.26 2.61
N PHE A 187 -12.09 18.76 1.37
CA PHE A 187 -11.09 18.32 0.41
C PHE A 187 -9.66 18.60 0.87
N GLU A 188 -9.39 19.76 1.45
CA GLU A 188 -8.07 20.10 2.00
C GLU A 188 -7.69 19.20 3.18
N ARG A 189 -8.65 18.87 4.06
CA ARG A 189 -8.44 17.92 5.15
C ARG A 189 -8.06 16.54 4.59
N LEU A 190 -8.86 16.06 3.63
CA LEU A 190 -8.60 14.80 2.98
C LEU A 190 -7.22 14.76 2.33
N TYR A 191 -6.86 15.79 1.56
CA TYR A 191 -5.56 15.86 0.91
C TYR A 191 -4.41 15.79 1.93
N ARG A 192 -4.53 16.49 3.04
CA ARG A 192 -3.54 16.43 4.14
C ARG A 192 -3.46 15.04 4.75
N ASP A 193 -4.61 14.42 5.04
CA ASP A 193 -4.65 13.07 5.61
C ASP A 193 -3.99 12.06 4.67
N VAL A 194 -4.22 12.19 3.36
CA VAL A 194 -3.59 11.36 2.31
C VAL A 194 -2.08 11.58 2.26
N ASP A 195 -1.63 12.82 2.30
CA ASP A 195 -0.19 13.14 2.23
C ASP A 195 0.54 12.68 3.49
N ASP A 196 -0.03 12.83 4.66
CA ASP A 196 0.51 12.32 5.92
C ASP A 196 0.67 10.78 5.89
N VAL A 197 -0.36 10.06 5.43
CA VAL A 197 -0.29 8.61 5.25
C VAL A 197 0.79 8.23 4.24
N ARG A 198 0.87 8.95 3.13
CA ARG A 198 1.93 8.75 2.12
C ARG A 198 3.33 8.92 2.73
N GLN A 199 3.54 9.94 3.54
CA GLN A 199 4.83 10.16 4.20
C GLN A 199 5.18 9.01 5.14
N ILE A 200 4.23 8.49 5.92
CA ILE A 200 4.44 7.30 6.77
C ILE A 200 4.84 6.11 5.91
N LEU A 201 4.16 5.85 4.78
CA LEU A 201 4.42 4.71 3.92
C LEU A 201 5.78 4.78 3.19
N LEU A 202 6.24 5.99 2.87
CA LEU A 202 7.49 6.19 2.13
C LEU A 202 8.72 6.32 3.04
N ASP A 203 8.53 6.41 4.36
CA ASP A 203 9.62 6.39 5.32
C ASP A 203 10.12 4.95 5.53
N GLY A 204 11.03 4.51 4.67
CA GLY A 204 11.57 3.14 4.69
C GLY A 204 12.38 2.78 5.93
N ASP A 205 12.73 3.73 6.78
CA ASP A 205 13.38 3.49 8.06
C ASP A 205 12.35 3.09 9.14
N ARG A 206 11.08 3.46 8.92
CA ARG A 206 9.96 3.18 9.84
C ARG A 206 8.93 2.21 9.26
N THR A 207 8.69 2.24 7.97
CA THR A 207 7.64 1.46 7.31
C THR A 207 8.24 0.53 6.28
N THR A 208 7.90 -0.76 6.37
CA THR A 208 8.24 -1.73 5.34
C THR A 208 7.07 -2.65 5.03
N ALA A 209 6.99 -3.09 3.78
CA ALA A 209 6.08 -4.13 3.36
C ALA A 209 6.74 -5.52 3.47
N ARG A 210 5.98 -6.53 3.86
CA ARG A 210 6.31 -7.96 3.78
C ARG A 210 5.35 -8.63 2.82
N LEU A 211 5.91 -9.16 1.75
CA LEU A 211 5.13 -9.85 0.73
C LEU A 211 4.81 -11.27 1.19
N VAL A 212 3.54 -11.63 1.26
CA VAL A 212 3.11 -12.98 1.57
C VAL A 212 2.73 -13.70 0.29
N THR A 213 3.32 -14.87 0.08
CA THR A 213 3.12 -15.72 -1.11
C THR A 213 3.04 -17.20 -0.71
N ASN A 214 2.77 -18.06 -1.66
CA ASN A 214 3.01 -19.50 -1.57
C ASN A 214 3.81 -19.97 -2.78
N ALA A 215 4.31 -21.19 -2.77
CA ALA A 215 5.11 -21.75 -3.86
C ALA A 215 4.26 -22.24 -5.05
N ALA A 216 3.21 -21.48 -5.42
CA ALA A 216 2.43 -21.73 -6.63
C ALA A 216 2.76 -20.68 -7.69
N ARG A 217 3.15 -21.10 -8.89
CA ARG A 217 3.63 -20.23 -9.97
C ARG A 217 2.77 -18.99 -10.21
N VAL A 218 1.45 -19.17 -10.31
CA VAL A 218 0.52 -18.04 -10.54
C VAL A 218 0.56 -17.03 -9.41
N VAL A 219 0.74 -17.48 -8.16
CA VAL A 219 0.84 -16.60 -6.98
C VAL A 219 2.19 -15.90 -6.96
N VAL A 220 3.27 -16.62 -7.27
CA VAL A 220 4.62 -16.05 -7.36
C VAL A 220 4.69 -14.96 -8.42
N ASP A 221 4.10 -15.18 -9.61
CA ASP A 221 4.08 -14.19 -10.68
C ASP A 221 3.29 -12.94 -10.29
N GLU A 222 2.19 -13.07 -9.53
CA GLU A 222 1.45 -11.94 -8.98
C GLU A 222 2.28 -11.21 -7.91
N THR A 223 2.96 -11.95 -7.04
CA THR A 223 3.84 -11.37 -6.01
C THR A 223 5.00 -10.59 -6.62
N ARG A 224 5.59 -11.07 -7.73
CA ARG A 224 6.62 -10.32 -8.49
C ARG A 224 6.10 -8.99 -9.02
N ARG A 225 4.89 -8.99 -9.61
CA ARG A 225 4.26 -7.74 -10.07
C ARG A 225 4.02 -6.79 -8.92
N SER A 226 3.53 -7.29 -7.79
CA SER A 226 3.29 -6.51 -6.58
C SER A 226 4.57 -5.88 -6.03
N PHE A 227 5.67 -6.64 -6.02
CA PHE A 227 6.97 -6.15 -5.61
C PHE A 227 7.46 -5.01 -6.52
N ALA A 228 7.37 -5.19 -7.84
CA ALA A 228 7.73 -4.13 -8.78
C ALA A 228 6.90 -2.86 -8.58
N TYR A 229 5.61 -2.99 -8.26
CA TYR A 229 4.74 -1.84 -7.99
C TYR A 229 5.07 -1.16 -6.64
N LEU A 230 5.32 -1.92 -5.57
CA LEU A 230 5.77 -1.34 -4.30
C LEU A 230 7.05 -0.53 -4.51
N CYS A 231 8.02 -1.08 -5.23
CA CYS A 231 9.25 -0.39 -5.60
C CYS A 231 8.97 0.86 -6.46
N LEU A 232 8.09 0.75 -7.47
CA LEU A 232 7.68 1.88 -8.31
C LEU A 232 7.11 3.02 -7.46
N TYR A 233 6.27 2.73 -6.47
CA TYR A 233 5.70 3.74 -5.59
C TYR A 233 6.61 4.15 -4.43
N GLY A 234 7.79 3.53 -4.29
CA GLY A 234 8.81 3.90 -3.31
C GLY A 234 8.60 3.28 -1.93
N VAL A 235 7.73 2.28 -1.81
CA VAL A 235 7.50 1.56 -0.56
C VAL A 235 8.61 0.53 -0.37
N ALA A 236 9.34 0.64 0.73
CA ALA A 236 10.39 -0.31 1.10
C ALA A 236 9.77 -1.69 1.40
N THR A 237 10.39 -2.75 0.88
CA THR A 237 9.99 -4.13 1.15
C THR A 237 11.14 -4.85 1.82
N ASP A 238 10.92 -5.42 3.01
CA ASP A 238 12.00 -5.99 3.82
C ASP A 238 12.03 -7.52 3.88
N ALA A 239 10.98 -8.20 3.43
CA ALA A 239 10.96 -9.65 3.31
C ALA A 239 9.89 -10.16 2.33
N VAL A 240 10.10 -11.37 1.81
CA VAL A 240 9.07 -12.22 1.23
C VAL A 240 8.84 -13.42 2.14
N ILE A 241 7.59 -13.70 2.52
CA ILE A 241 7.22 -14.83 3.37
C ILE A 241 6.53 -15.86 2.48
N VAL A 242 7.18 -17.01 2.29
CA VAL A 242 6.62 -18.14 1.54
C VAL A 242 5.87 -19.05 2.50
N ASN A 243 4.56 -18.98 2.45
CA ASN A 243 3.67 -19.70 3.36
C ASN A 243 3.18 -21.03 2.75
N ARG A 244 2.70 -21.91 3.64
CA ARG A 244 2.11 -23.22 3.28
C ARG A 244 3.06 -24.14 2.52
N LEU A 245 4.34 -24.12 2.87
CA LEU A 245 5.32 -25.07 2.34
C LEU A 245 5.02 -26.48 2.83
N LEU A 246 5.24 -27.46 1.99
CA LEU A 246 5.02 -28.86 2.36
C LEU A 246 5.90 -29.26 3.54
N PRO A 247 5.34 -29.80 4.62
CA PRO A 247 6.11 -30.33 5.72
C PRO A 247 6.87 -31.61 5.29
N GLU A 248 7.99 -31.91 5.94
CA GLU A 248 8.85 -33.04 5.58
C GLU A 248 8.09 -34.38 5.42
N PRO A 249 7.13 -34.75 6.31
CA PRO A 249 6.38 -35.99 6.14
C PRO A 249 5.54 -36.04 4.86
N ALA A 250 5.14 -34.89 4.32
CA ALA A 250 4.30 -34.80 3.12
C ALA A 250 5.12 -34.72 1.82
N ARG A 251 6.47 -34.73 1.87
CA ARG A 251 7.31 -34.55 0.69
C ARG A 251 7.53 -35.82 -0.14
N THR A 252 6.95 -36.94 0.28
CA THR A 252 7.10 -38.26 -0.36
C THR A 252 5.77 -38.80 -0.84
N GLY A 253 5.80 -39.93 -1.53
CA GLY A 253 4.60 -40.60 -2.00
C GLY A 253 3.83 -39.76 -3.04
N TRP A 254 2.52 -39.62 -2.82
CA TRP A 254 1.64 -38.89 -3.75
C TRP A 254 2.05 -37.42 -3.94
N PHE A 255 2.59 -36.80 -2.92
CA PHE A 255 3.02 -35.40 -2.95
C PHE A 255 4.45 -35.19 -3.50
N ALA A 256 5.21 -36.22 -3.87
CA ALA A 256 6.59 -36.09 -4.32
C ALA A 256 6.76 -35.11 -5.49
N ARG A 257 5.83 -35.14 -6.46
CA ARG A 257 5.85 -34.18 -7.60
C ARG A 257 5.56 -32.76 -7.18
N TRP A 258 4.73 -32.55 -6.16
CA TRP A 258 4.46 -31.22 -5.58
C TRP A 258 5.69 -30.70 -4.85
N ALA A 259 6.38 -31.57 -4.10
CA ALA A 259 7.62 -31.21 -3.40
C ALA A 259 8.75 -30.81 -4.36
N GLU A 260 8.83 -31.48 -5.54
CA GLU A 260 9.78 -31.10 -6.58
C GLU A 260 9.48 -29.72 -7.16
N ARG A 261 8.23 -29.48 -7.56
CA ARG A 261 7.78 -28.16 -8.05
C ARG A 261 7.97 -27.06 -7.02
N GLU A 262 7.66 -27.33 -5.77
CA GLU A 262 7.89 -26.38 -4.66
C GLU A 262 9.36 -25.99 -4.58
N ARG A 263 10.29 -26.95 -4.75
CA ARG A 263 11.73 -26.66 -4.75
C ARG A 263 12.14 -25.77 -5.92
N GLU A 264 11.60 -26.04 -7.12
CA GLU A 264 11.82 -25.21 -8.30
C GLU A 264 11.31 -23.78 -8.10
N GLU A 265 10.09 -23.65 -7.59
CA GLU A 265 9.47 -22.33 -7.33
C GLU A 265 10.20 -21.57 -6.22
N LEU A 266 10.68 -22.24 -5.16
CA LEU A 266 11.49 -21.61 -4.12
C LEU A 266 12.80 -21.06 -4.69
N ALA A 267 13.49 -21.79 -5.57
CA ALA A 267 14.68 -21.29 -6.25
C ALA A 267 14.36 -20.09 -7.15
N ALA A 268 13.20 -20.12 -7.83
CA ALA A 268 12.74 -19.01 -8.66
C ALA A 268 12.35 -17.76 -7.83
N ILE A 269 11.79 -17.95 -6.63
CA ILE A 269 11.50 -16.85 -5.67
C ILE A 269 12.83 -16.25 -5.21
N GLU A 270 13.78 -17.07 -4.76
CA GLU A 270 15.09 -16.62 -4.27
C GLU A 270 15.86 -15.80 -5.30
N ALA A 271 15.79 -16.22 -6.57
CA ALA A 271 16.40 -15.49 -7.69
C ALA A 271 15.66 -14.19 -8.06
N ALA A 272 14.36 -14.12 -7.82
CA ALA A 272 13.52 -12.99 -8.23
C ALA A 272 13.43 -11.86 -7.19
N PHE A 273 13.60 -12.17 -5.91
CA PHE A 273 13.45 -11.23 -4.82
C PHE A 273 14.80 -11.00 -4.13
N PRO A 274 15.47 -9.85 -4.34
CA PRO A 274 16.76 -9.52 -3.70
C PRO A 274 16.55 -9.05 -2.25
N ILE A 275 15.66 -9.71 -1.51
CA ILE A 275 15.28 -9.45 -0.12
C ILE A 275 15.19 -10.78 0.64
N PRO A 276 15.30 -10.79 1.98
CA PRO A 276 15.18 -11.99 2.78
C PRO A 276 13.93 -12.81 2.48
N MET A 277 14.09 -14.12 2.33
CA MET A 277 12.99 -15.07 2.17
C MET A 277 12.76 -15.81 3.49
N LEU A 278 11.60 -15.56 4.10
CA LEU A 278 11.12 -16.26 5.28
C LEU A 278 10.20 -17.40 4.86
N ARG A 279 10.11 -18.45 5.67
CA ARG A 279 9.41 -19.69 5.32
C ARG A 279 8.47 -20.11 6.42
N ALA A 280 7.24 -20.48 6.04
CA ALA A 280 6.24 -21.06 6.93
C ALA A 280 5.66 -22.33 6.32
N ARG A 281 5.66 -23.43 7.07
CA ARG A 281 5.15 -24.72 6.62
C ARG A 281 3.64 -24.81 6.80
N LEU A 282 3.01 -25.62 5.98
CA LEU A 282 1.65 -26.04 6.18
C LEU A 282 1.58 -26.88 7.46
N ALA A 283 0.76 -26.44 8.40
CA ALA A 283 0.54 -27.18 9.63
C ALA A 283 -0.44 -28.36 9.42
N ALA A 284 -0.44 -29.31 10.32
CA ALA A 284 -1.35 -30.45 10.28
C ALA A 284 -2.81 -30.07 10.60
N SER A 285 -3.03 -28.92 11.23
CA SER A 285 -4.33 -28.33 11.53
C SER A 285 -4.32 -26.84 11.28
N GLU A 286 -5.47 -26.20 11.26
CA GLU A 286 -5.57 -24.74 11.17
C GLU A 286 -4.84 -24.06 12.33
N ARG A 287 -4.16 -22.96 12.04
CA ARG A 287 -3.41 -22.18 13.02
C ARG A 287 -4.32 -21.09 13.60
N ILE A 288 -5.18 -21.47 14.51
CA ILE A 288 -6.13 -20.61 15.20
C ILE A 288 -5.74 -20.47 16.67
N GLY A 289 -5.86 -19.26 17.20
CA GLY A 289 -5.59 -18.94 18.59
C GLY A 289 -4.13 -18.60 18.89
N GLU A 290 -3.93 -18.03 20.08
CA GLU A 290 -2.66 -17.41 20.48
C GLU A 290 -1.47 -18.37 20.40
N ASP A 291 -1.59 -19.59 20.92
CA ASP A 291 -0.50 -20.56 20.98
C ASP A 291 -0.03 -20.99 19.57
N ALA A 292 -0.99 -21.25 18.66
CA ALA A 292 -0.69 -21.64 17.29
C ALA A 292 -0.04 -20.50 16.49
N LEU A 293 -0.46 -19.26 16.73
CA LEU A 293 0.11 -18.07 16.11
C LEU A 293 1.52 -17.74 16.67
N ARG A 294 1.76 -17.94 17.97
CA ARG A 294 3.11 -17.83 18.57
C ARG A 294 4.05 -18.88 18.02
N ALA A 295 3.59 -20.12 17.88
CA ALA A 295 4.39 -21.18 17.26
C ALA A 295 4.76 -20.83 15.80
N LEU A 296 3.83 -20.23 15.05
CA LEU A 296 4.09 -19.74 13.70
C LEU A 296 5.12 -18.60 13.71
N ALA A 297 5.04 -17.67 14.65
CA ALA A 297 6.04 -16.60 14.78
C ALA A 297 7.45 -17.17 15.00
N GLY A 298 7.60 -18.14 15.91
CA GLY A 298 8.87 -18.84 16.13
C GLY A 298 9.37 -19.60 14.90
N GLU A 299 8.47 -20.21 14.12
CA GLU A 299 8.83 -20.89 12.86
C GLU A 299 9.34 -19.91 11.80
N VAL A 300 8.70 -18.75 11.65
CA VAL A 300 9.00 -17.77 10.62
C VAL A 300 10.23 -16.93 10.95
N TYR A 301 10.34 -16.48 12.19
CA TYR A 301 11.35 -15.49 12.60
C TYR A 301 12.50 -16.09 13.42
N GLY A 302 12.31 -17.28 14.02
CA GLY A 302 13.28 -17.84 14.94
C GLY A 302 13.56 -16.90 16.10
N GLU A 303 14.82 -16.56 16.32
CA GLU A 303 15.28 -15.60 17.32
C GLU A 303 15.30 -14.14 16.80
N THR A 304 14.97 -13.92 15.54
CA THR A 304 14.98 -12.56 14.96
C THR A 304 13.77 -11.78 15.46
N ASP A 305 13.98 -10.57 15.95
CA ASP A 305 12.89 -9.66 16.32
C ASP A 305 12.03 -9.33 15.07
N PRO A 306 10.76 -9.70 15.06
CA PRO A 306 9.87 -9.38 13.93
C PRO A 306 9.70 -7.87 13.70
N ALA A 307 9.93 -7.03 14.69
CA ALA A 307 9.88 -5.57 14.56
C ALA A 307 11.11 -4.98 13.85
N ALA A 308 12.19 -5.72 13.74
CA ALA A 308 13.38 -5.25 13.03
C ALA A 308 13.11 -5.00 11.54
N VAL A 309 13.85 -4.06 10.95
CA VAL A 309 13.93 -3.90 9.49
C VAL A 309 14.83 -5.00 8.95
N LEU A 310 14.24 -5.99 8.28
CA LEU A 310 14.96 -7.20 7.83
C LEU A 310 15.84 -6.93 6.60
N HIS A 311 15.51 -5.91 5.81
CA HIS A 311 16.29 -5.45 4.66
C HIS A 311 16.20 -3.94 4.53
N GLN A 312 17.36 -3.28 4.48
CA GLN A 312 17.46 -1.84 4.25
C GLN A 312 17.64 -1.60 2.76
N GLY A 313 16.55 -1.28 2.06
CA GLY A 313 16.55 -0.93 0.66
C GLY A 313 15.64 0.26 0.38
N ARG A 314 16.17 1.28 -0.29
CA ARG A 314 15.34 2.36 -0.82
C ARG A 314 15.10 2.08 -2.30
N PRO A 315 13.89 1.68 -2.68
CA PRO A 315 13.62 1.29 -4.07
C PRO A 315 13.69 2.47 -5.05
N LEU A 316 13.66 3.71 -4.55
CA LEU A 316 13.79 4.93 -5.35
C LEU A 316 14.91 5.80 -4.77
N ARG A 317 15.91 6.13 -5.58
CA ARG A 317 17.12 6.85 -5.17
C ARG A 317 17.53 7.91 -6.18
N TRP A 318 17.84 9.11 -5.69
CA TRP A 318 18.45 10.16 -6.48
C TRP A 318 19.97 10.16 -6.27
N ARG A 319 20.73 10.19 -7.36
CA ARG A 319 22.20 10.28 -7.33
C ARG A 319 22.68 11.38 -8.25
N ARG A 320 23.76 12.04 -7.85
CA ARG A 320 24.49 12.96 -8.72
C ARG A 320 25.67 12.20 -9.34
N VAL A 321 25.80 12.27 -10.67
CA VAL A 321 26.90 11.65 -11.42
C VAL A 321 27.51 12.72 -12.31
N GLY A 322 28.58 13.39 -11.82
CA GLY A 322 29.16 14.57 -12.46
C GLY A 322 28.15 15.72 -12.56
N ALA A 323 27.93 16.26 -13.76
CA ALA A 323 26.92 17.28 -14.02
C ALA A 323 25.49 16.75 -14.20
N SER A 324 25.33 15.43 -14.26
CA SER A 324 24.03 14.76 -14.46
C SER A 324 23.38 14.41 -13.14
N ALA A 325 22.04 14.39 -13.12
CA ALA A 325 21.25 13.76 -12.07
C ALA A 325 20.72 12.42 -12.59
N LEU A 326 20.76 11.42 -11.73
CA LEU A 326 20.31 10.06 -12.01
C LEU A 326 19.23 9.68 -11.00
N LEU A 327 18.06 9.29 -11.49
CA LEU A 327 17.04 8.64 -10.71
C LEU A 327 17.14 7.13 -10.94
N GLU A 328 17.37 6.37 -9.89
CA GLU A 328 17.37 4.93 -9.90
C GLU A 328 16.08 4.43 -9.25
N ILE A 329 15.37 3.51 -9.94
CA ILE A 329 14.15 2.88 -9.45
C ILE A 329 14.29 1.39 -9.62
N ASP A 330 14.15 0.64 -8.52
CA ASP A 330 14.18 -0.81 -8.59
C ASP A 330 12.85 -1.32 -9.15
N LEU A 331 12.89 -2.04 -10.26
CA LEU A 331 11.74 -2.61 -10.97
C LEU A 331 12.01 -4.09 -11.27
N PRO A 332 12.09 -4.94 -10.22
CA PRO A 332 12.42 -6.34 -10.40
C PRO A 332 11.39 -7.05 -11.28
N GLY A 333 11.86 -7.81 -12.26
CA GLY A 333 11.01 -8.54 -13.19
C GLY A 333 10.25 -7.71 -14.23
N ALA A 334 10.51 -6.41 -14.33
CA ALA A 334 10.02 -5.60 -15.43
C ALA A 334 10.93 -5.76 -16.67
N SER A 335 10.35 -5.74 -17.86
CA SER A 335 11.05 -5.68 -19.13
C SER A 335 11.10 -4.25 -19.67
N LYS A 336 12.01 -3.98 -20.60
CA LYS A 336 12.16 -2.64 -21.19
C LYS A 336 10.89 -2.21 -21.95
N GLU A 337 10.23 -3.17 -22.58
CA GLU A 337 9.01 -2.97 -23.38
C GLU A 337 7.79 -2.60 -22.52
N GLU A 338 7.86 -2.90 -21.23
CA GLU A 338 6.80 -2.59 -20.27
C GLU A 338 6.96 -1.21 -19.61
N ILE A 339 8.02 -0.46 -19.98
CA ILE A 339 8.38 0.81 -19.31
C ILE A 339 8.32 1.96 -20.31
N GLU A 340 7.54 2.98 -19.98
CA GLU A 340 7.50 4.26 -20.70
C GLU A 340 7.90 5.38 -19.74
N VAL A 341 8.78 6.28 -20.22
CA VAL A 341 9.31 7.40 -19.44
C VAL A 341 9.11 8.70 -20.22
N ALA A 342 8.43 9.67 -19.64
CA ALA A 342 8.22 10.99 -20.22
C ALA A 342 8.36 12.08 -19.15
N VAL A 343 8.75 13.29 -19.56
CA VAL A 343 8.77 14.48 -18.68
C VAL A 343 7.74 15.47 -19.20
N HIS A 344 6.87 15.93 -18.32
CA HIS A 344 5.86 16.94 -18.58
C HIS A 344 5.98 18.05 -17.53
N GLY A 345 6.45 19.22 -17.94
CA GLY A 345 6.73 20.32 -17.02
C GLY A 345 7.80 19.93 -15.98
N GLU A 346 7.45 20.00 -14.72
CA GLU A 346 8.33 19.65 -13.59
C GLU A 346 8.15 18.21 -13.10
N ASP A 347 7.41 17.37 -13.83
CA ASP A 347 7.09 16.02 -13.42
C ASP A 347 7.65 14.97 -14.38
N LEU A 348 8.22 13.92 -13.80
CA LEU A 348 8.52 12.68 -14.49
C LEU A 348 7.32 11.76 -14.45
N HIS A 349 6.80 11.40 -15.60
CA HIS A 349 5.76 10.41 -15.79
C HIS A 349 6.39 9.08 -16.12
N LEU A 350 6.21 8.12 -15.25
CA LEU A 350 6.72 6.76 -15.39
C LEU A 350 5.56 5.78 -15.47
N ARG A 351 5.41 5.10 -16.59
CA ARG A 351 4.47 3.99 -16.76
C ARG A 351 5.23 2.68 -16.71
N VAL A 352 4.74 1.76 -15.90
CA VAL A 352 5.24 0.38 -15.84
C VAL A 352 4.03 -0.55 -15.97
N ARG A 353 3.89 -1.21 -17.10
CA ARG A 353 2.68 -1.97 -17.46
C ARG A 353 1.42 -1.08 -17.41
N ASP A 354 0.48 -1.38 -16.52
CA ASP A 354 -0.76 -0.64 -16.28
C ASP A 354 -0.63 0.43 -15.18
N ALA A 355 0.48 0.45 -14.44
CA ALA A 355 0.72 1.43 -13.39
C ALA A 355 1.38 2.70 -13.96
N LEU A 356 0.82 3.85 -13.62
CA LEU A 356 1.37 5.17 -13.90
C LEU A 356 1.75 5.84 -12.59
N ARG A 357 2.97 6.33 -12.49
CA ARG A 357 3.44 7.15 -11.38
C ARG A 357 3.92 8.50 -11.88
N ARG A 358 3.51 9.56 -11.19
CA ARG A 358 4.02 10.93 -11.35
C ARG A 358 5.04 11.18 -10.23
N ILE A 359 6.24 11.62 -10.59
CA ILE A 359 7.31 11.93 -9.67
C ILE A 359 7.71 13.39 -9.88
N ALA A 360 7.41 14.24 -8.90
CA ALA A 360 7.86 15.62 -8.94
C ALA A 360 9.39 15.69 -8.96
N LEU A 361 9.94 16.42 -9.92
CA LEU A 361 11.38 16.61 -10.04
C LEU A 361 11.84 17.59 -8.95
N PRO A 362 12.88 17.27 -8.18
CA PRO A 362 13.46 18.21 -7.25
C PRO A 362 13.81 19.54 -7.96
N SER A 363 13.66 20.67 -7.28
CA SER A 363 13.94 22.01 -7.85
C SER A 363 15.35 22.13 -8.48
N SER A 364 16.32 21.38 -7.95
CA SER A 364 17.68 21.30 -8.50
C SER A 364 17.76 20.54 -9.84
N ILE A 365 16.68 19.86 -10.23
CA ILE A 365 16.56 19.04 -11.46
C ILE A 365 15.44 19.56 -12.36
N ALA A 366 14.49 20.31 -11.81
CA ALA A 366 13.46 20.99 -12.57
C ALA A 366 14.09 21.84 -13.69
N GLY A 367 13.58 21.72 -14.91
CA GLY A 367 14.13 22.37 -16.09
C GLY A 367 15.30 21.65 -16.79
N ARG A 368 15.77 20.50 -16.24
CA ARG A 368 16.76 19.69 -16.96
C ARG A 368 16.05 18.77 -17.97
N ARG A 369 16.77 18.49 -19.07
CA ARG A 369 16.24 17.55 -20.09
C ARG A 369 16.47 16.11 -19.72
N LEU A 370 15.48 15.28 -19.98
CA LEU A 370 15.58 13.82 -19.97
C LEU A 370 16.53 13.38 -21.09
N ARG A 371 17.68 12.82 -20.76
CA ARG A 371 18.65 12.31 -21.74
C ARG A 371 18.34 10.89 -22.17
N GLY A 372 17.71 10.13 -21.32
CA GLY A 372 17.31 8.76 -21.58
C GLY A 372 17.01 7.96 -20.32
N ALA A 373 16.45 6.78 -20.53
CA ALA A 373 16.16 5.80 -19.51
C ALA A 373 16.73 4.44 -19.91
N THR A 374 17.33 3.73 -18.99
CA THR A 374 17.95 2.42 -19.24
C THR A 374 17.61 1.46 -18.11
N LEU A 375 17.09 0.29 -18.45
CA LEU A 375 16.86 -0.79 -17.50
C LEU A 375 18.08 -1.71 -17.44
N ARG A 376 18.69 -1.85 -16.25
CA ARG A 376 19.85 -2.73 -16.03
C ARG A 376 19.64 -3.56 -14.77
N ARG A 377 19.66 -4.88 -14.90
CA ARG A 377 19.52 -5.83 -13.78
C ARG A 377 18.34 -5.53 -12.87
N GLY A 378 17.19 -5.15 -13.45
CA GLY A 378 15.99 -4.81 -12.69
C GLY A 378 15.97 -3.43 -12.06
N THR A 379 16.96 -2.56 -12.32
CA THR A 379 16.96 -1.15 -11.90
C THR A 379 16.80 -0.25 -13.12
N LEU A 380 15.80 0.61 -13.12
CA LEU A 380 15.61 1.66 -14.12
C LEU A 380 16.46 2.88 -13.74
N GLU A 381 17.37 3.26 -14.61
CA GLU A 381 18.20 4.46 -14.51
C GLU A 381 17.63 5.56 -15.44
N VAL A 382 17.11 6.63 -14.87
CA VAL A 382 16.61 7.80 -15.62
C VAL A 382 17.59 8.96 -15.46
N ARG A 383 18.17 9.43 -16.55
CA ARG A 383 19.25 10.42 -16.57
C ARG A 383 18.77 11.78 -17.03
N PHE A 384 19.10 12.82 -16.23
CA PHE A 384 18.84 14.22 -16.51
C PHE A 384 20.14 14.99 -16.65
N THR A 385 20.21 15.87 -17.65
CA THR A 385 21.40 16.72 -17.88
C THR A 385 21.00 18.19 -18.00
N HIS A 386 21.90 19.10 -17.65
CA HIS A 386 21.73 20.49 -18.06
C HIS A 386 21.78 20.57 -19.59
N ASP A 387 20.99 21.46 -20.18
CA ASP A 387 21.21 21.88 -21.57
C ASP A 387 22.61 22.51 -21.63
N PRO A 388 23.42 22.17 -22.64
CA PRO A 388 24.71 22.84 -22.84
C PRO A 388 24.54 24.32 -23.13
#